data_bee4f14d045ee19ab4910c2d69c7e9aa
#
_entry.id   bee4f14d045ee19ab4910c2d69c7e9aa
#
_cell.length_a   1.000
_cell.length_b   1.000
_cell.length_c   1.000
_cell.angle_alpha   90.00
_cell.angle_beta   90.00
_cell.angle_gamma   90.00
#
_symmetry.space_group_name_H-M   'P 1'
#
loop_
_entity.id
_entity.type
_entity.pdbx_description
1 polymer ?
#
loop_
_entity_poly.entity_id
_entity_poly.type
_entity_poly.pdbx_seq_one_letter_code
_entity_poly.pdbx_strand_id
1 'polypeptide(L)'
;MCGGELHGEEIEVRGVTVDSRSCAYGADVMFAAMRGANRDSHEYVAQMYDRGVRAFMVERLEARMPHEGAGYIVVDNSVEALQRLAAAHRASFRGVMVGITGSSGKTVVKEWAACSLPSAVCTDRRQIQHFA
;
A
#
# COMPACT_ATOMS: atom_id res chain seq x y z
N MET A 1 -9.50 -8.16 8.39
CA MET A 1 -8.12 -8.27 7.90
C MET A 1 -7.20 -7.22 8.51
N CYS A 2 -7.40 -5.94 8.29
CA CYS A 2 -6.54 -4.86 8.85
C CYS A 2 -6.96 -4.39 10.24
N GLY A 3 -8.16 -4.76 10.72
CA GLY A 3 -8.68 -4.40 12.06
C GLY A 3 -9.20 -2.96 12.14
N GLY A 4 -9.58 -2.36 11.01
CA GLY A 4 -10.13 -1.02 10.94
C GLY A 4 -11.64 -0.97 10.84
N GLU A 5 -12.21 0.20 11.08
CA GLU A 5 -13.63 0.51 10.91
C GLU A 5 -13.83 1.19 9.55
N LEU A 6 -14.82 0.70 8.78
CA LEU A 6 -15.16 1.28 7.47
C LEU A 6 -16.13 2.45 7.63
N HIS A 7 -15.78 3.58 7.07
CA HIS A 7 -16.63 4.76 6.95
C HIS A 7 -16.78 5.16 5.48
N GLY A 8 -17.99 5.45 5.03
CA GLY A 8 -18.29 5.79 3.64
C GLY A 8 -18.62 4.56 2.80
N GLU A 9 -18.18 4.55 1.54
CA GLU A 9 -18.51 3.51 0.58
C GLU A 9 -17.54 2.33 0.60
N GLU A 10 -18.07 1.13 0.29
CA GLU A 10 -17.24 -0.06 0.09
C GLU A 10 -16.63 -0.02 -1.31
N ILE A 11 -15.31 0.04 -1.39
CA ILE A 11 -14.55 0.15 -2.63
C ILE A 11 -13.70 -1.11 -2.84
N GLU A 12 -13.80 -1.71 -4.04
CA GLU A 12 -12.90 -2.80 -4.42
C GLU A 12 -11.48 -2.27 -4.65
N VAL A 13 -10.51 -2.78 -3.88
CA VAL A 13 -9.12 -2.34 -3.91
C VAL A 13 -8.23 -3.41 -4.54
N ARG A 14 -7.48 -3.04 -5.57
CA ARG A 14 -6.51 -3.91 -6.26
C ARG A 14 -5.06 -3.55 -5.97
N GLY A 15 -4.81 -2.39 -5.42
CA GLY A 15 -3.47 -1.94 -5.08
C GLY A 15 -3.46 -1.01 -3.88
N VAL A 16 -2.31 -0.92 -3.23
CA VAL A 16 -2.07 -0.01 -2.10
C VAL A 16 -0.87 0.86 -2.41
N THR A 17 -0.98 2.14 -2.11
CA THR A 17 0.12 3.09 -2.22
C THR A 17 0.25 3.93 -0.94
N VAL A 18 1.48 4.30 -0.64
CA VAL A 18 1.85 5.24 0.43
C VAL A 18 2.47 6.51 -0.12
N ASP A 19 2.71 6.55 -1.46
CA ASP A 19 3.36 7.68 -2.12
C ASP A 19 2.32 8.58 -2.77
N SER A 20 2.21 9.82 -2.29
CA SER A 20 1.32 10.86 -2.82
C SER A 20 1.83 11.52 -4.11
N ARG A 21 3.06 11.21 -4.55
CA ARG A 21 3.71 11.87 -5.71
C ARG A 21 3.52 11.14 -7.03
N SER A 22 3.15 9.87 -7.00
CA SER A 22 2.93 9.10 -8.22
C SER A 22 1.69 9.63 -8.98
N CYS A 23 1.78 9.69 -10.30
CA CYS A 23 0.78 10.39 -11.14
C CYS A 23 -0.36 9.49 -11.66
N ALA A 24 -0.32 8.18 -11.40
CA ALA A 24 -1.27 7.24 -11.99
C ALA A 24 -1.97 6.42 -10.89
N TYR A 25 -2.98 6.99 -10.30
CA TYR A 25 -3.86 6.26 -9.39
C TYR A 25 -5.26 6.11 -10.01
N GLY A 26 -5.74 4.87 -10.08
CA GLY A 26 -7.14 4.58 -10.38
C GLY A 26 -7.99 4.57 -9.10
N ALA A 27 -9.31 4.52 -9.29
CA ALA A 27 -10.25 4.39 -8.17
C ALA A 27 -10.08 3.06 -7.40
N ASP A 28 -9.40 2.09 -7.99
CA ASP A 28 -9.08 0.76 -7.45
C ASP A 28 -7.79 0.73 -6.60
N VAL A 29 -7.15 1.87 -6.37
CA VAL A 29 -5.95 1.98 -5.52
C VAL A 29 -6.32 2.62 -4.19
N MET A 30 -5.93 1.98 -3.10
CA MET A 30 -6.06 2.53 -1.76
C MET A 30 -4.82 3.36 -1.41
N PHE A 31 -5.04 4.59 -0.97
CA PHE A 31 -4.00 5.40 -0.36
C PHE A 31 -3.95 5.18 1.14
N ALA A 32 -2.81 4.71 1.64
CA ALA A 32 -2.57 4.55 3.07
C ALA A 32 -1.82 5.78 3.60
N ALA A 33 -2.54 6.61 4.35
CA ALA A 33 -1.95 7.75 5.03
C ALA A 33 -1.20 7.27 6.27
N MET A 34 0.09 7.60 6.35
CA MET A 34 0.95 7.23 7.47
C MET A 34 1.44 8.47 8.18
N ARG A 35 1.55 8.38 9.49
CA ARG A 35 2.18 9.39 10.31
C ARG A 35 3.66 9.06 10.49
N GLY A 36 4.53 9.81 9.80
CA GLY A 36 5.97 9.72 9.97
C GLY A 36 6.49 10.71 11.02
N ALA A 37 7.76 10.56 11.42
CA ALA A 37 8.40 11.43 12.39
C ALA A 37 8.42 12.92 11.96
N ASN A 38 8.54 13.20 10.66
CA ASN A 38 8.69 14.56 10.11
C ASN A 38 7.56 14.97 9.17
N ARG A 39 6.66 14.05 8.79
CA ARG A 39 5.57 14.32 7.83
C ARG A 39 4.35 13.48 8.18
N ASP A 40 3.18 14.09 8.06
CA ASP A 40 1.89 13.44 8.21
C ASP A 40 1.22 13.32 6.84
N SER A 41 1.09 12.11 6.34
CA SER A 41 0.51 11.87 5.00
C SER A 41 -1.01 12.08 4.95
N HIS A 42 -1.66 12.31 6.11
CA HIS A 42 -3.08 12.66 6.13
C HIS A 42 -3.37 13.99 5.41
N GLU A 43 -2.40 14.92 5.37
CA GLU A 43 -2.49 16.18 4.61
C GLU A 43 -2.76 15.96 3.12
N TYR A 44 -2.35 14.82 2.56
CA TYR A 44 -2.49 14.52 1.12
C TYR A 44 -3.79 13.81 0.76
N VAL A 45 -4.63 13.45 1.72
CA VAL A 45 -5.88 12.71 1.45
C VAL A 45 -6.79 13.47 0.49
N ALA A 46 -7.01 14.77 0.71
CA ALA A 46 -7.82 15.60 -0.18
C ALA A 46 -7.22 15.66 -1.60
N GLN A 47 -5.90 15.85 -1.70
CA GLN A 47 -5.20 15.88 -2.98
C GLN A 47 -5.30 14.53 -3.72
N MET A 48 -5.25 13.43 -3.00
CA MET A 48 -5.38 12.09 -3.58
C MET A 48 -6.82 11.82 -4.04
N TYR A 49 -7.81 12.32 -3.30
CA TYR A 49 -9.20 12.28 -3.73
C TYR A 49 -9.43 13.05 -5.03
N ASP A 50 -8.88 14.27 -5.17
CA ASP A 50 -8.94 15.08 -6.39
C ASP A 50 -8.28 14.39 -7.59
N ARG A 51 -7.28 13.53 -7.34
CA ARG A 51 -6.61 12.70 -8.35
C ARG A 51 -7.35 11.40 -8.70
N GLY A 52 -8.52 11.17 -8.13
CA GLY A 52 -9.37 10.04 -8.46
C GLY A 52 -9.26 8.84 -7.52
N VAL A 53 -8.43 8.88 -6.48
CA VAL A 53 -8.41 7.85 -5.44
C VAL A 53 -9.73 7.90 -4.65
N ARG A 54 -10.29 6.72 -4.38
CA ARG A 54 -11.57 6.60 -3.66
C ARG A 54 -11.48 5.75 -2.40
N ALA A 55 -10.42 4.99 -2.23
CA ALA A 55 -10.18 4.18 -1.04
C ALA A 55 -9.02 4.75 -0.22
N PHE A 56 -9.24 4.92 1.08
CA PHE A 56 -8.27 5.51 1.99
C PHE A 56 -8.12 4.69 3.26
N MET A 57 -6.90 4.51 3.74
CA MET A 57 -6.61 4.02 5.08
C MET A 57 -6.02 5.18 5.89
N VAL A 58 -6.65 5.51 7.01
CA VAL A 58 -6.32 6.69 7.83
C VAL A 58 -6.32 6.34 9.31
N GLU A 59 -5.57 7.08 10.13
CA GLU A 59 -5.57 6.91 11.58
C GLU A 59 -6.62 7.80 12.27
N ARG A 60 -7.14 8.80 11.54
CA ARG A 60 -8.20 9.69 12.00
C ARG A 60 -9.02 10.22 10.84
N LEU A 61 -10.29 10.46 11.08
CA LEU A 61 -11.15 11.23 10.17
C LEU A 61 -11.02 12.71 10.51
N GLU A 62 -10.73 13.54 9.51
CA GLU A 62 -10.74 14.99 9.66
C GLU A 62 -12.14 15.55 9.35
N ALA A 63 -12.43 16.79 9.81
CA ALA A 63 -13.76 17.39 9.70
C ALA A 63 -14.32 17.53 8.26
N ARG A 64 -13.44 17.43 7.25
CA ARG A 64 -13.81 17.47 5.82
C ARG A 64 -13.97 16.09 5.19
N MET A 65 -13.80 15.02 5.95
CA MET A 65 -14.02 13.64 5.53
C MET A 65 -15.32 13.12 6.16
N PRO A 66 -16.01 12.16 5.55
CA PRO A 66 -15.73 11.50 4.29
C PRO A 66 -16.11 12.33 3.06
N HIS A 67 -15.33 12.20 1.98
CA HIS A 67 -15.68 12.75 0.68
C HIS A 67 -16.72 11.84 0.00
N GLU A 68 -17.58 12.42 -0.83
CA GLU A 68 -18.63 11.69 -1.55
C GLU A 68 -18.03 10.61 -2.47
N GLY A 69 -18.59 9.42 -2.46
CA GLY A 69 -18.11 8.29 -3.26
C GLY A 69 -16.73 7.74 -2.84
N ALA A 70 -16.30 7.98 -1.60
CA ALA A 70 -15.05 7.47 -1.08
C ALA A 70 -15.27 6.59 0.17
N GLY A 71 -14.43 5.58 0.31
CA GLY A 71 -14.37 4.69 1.48
C GLY A 71 -13.12 4.94 2.31
N TYR A 72 -13.30 5.01 3.61
CA TYR A 72 -12.23 5.24 4.59
C TYR A 72 -12.16 4.07 5.57
N ILE A 73 -10.99 3.48 5.70
CA ILE A 73 -10.71 2.49 6.73
C ILE A 73 -9.94 3.21 7.84
N VAL A 74 -10.60 3.42 8.98
CA VAL A 74 -9.97 4.03 10.15
C VAL A 74 -9.28 2.95 10.96
N VAL A 75 -8.01 3.12 11.23
CA VAL A 75 -7.16 2.17 11.96
C VAL A 75 -6.40 2.87 13.07
N ASP A 76 -6.05 2.16 14.13
CA ASP A 76 -5.26 2.73 15.24
C ASP A 76 -3.82 3.08 14.82
N ASN A 77 -3.25 2.25 13.93
CA ASN A 77 -1.90 2.42 13.40
C ASN A 77 -1.83 1.94 11.96
N SER A 78 -1.56 2.86 11.04
CA SER A 78 -1.52 2.56 9.60
C SER A 78 -0.39 1.59 9.22
N VAL A 79 0.75 1.64 9.90
CA VAL A 79 1.88 0.74 9.62
C VAL A 79 1.52 -0.70 10.02
N GLU A 80 0.96 -0.88 11.22
CA GLU A 80 0.52 -2.21 11.66
C GLU A 80 -0.61 -2.76 10.79
N ALA A 81 -1.57 -1.91 10.41
CA ALA A 81 -2.67 -2.31 9.54
C ALA A 81 -2.15 -2.77 8.17
N LEU A 82 -1.18 -2.06 7.58
CA LEU A 82 -0.52 -2.47 6.35
C LEU A 82 0.26 -3.78 6.50
N GLN A 83 0.96 -3.98 7.61
CA GLN A 83 1.67 -5.24 7.89
C GLN A 83 0.68 -6.40 8.00
N ARG A 84 -0.44 -6.23 8.69
CA ARG A 84 -1.50 -7.24 8.79
C ARG A 84 -2.12 -7.55 7.43
N LEU A 85 -2.37 -6.51 6.62
CA LEU A 85 -2.88 -6.67 5.25
C LEU A 85 -1.89 -7.44 4.38
N ALA A 86 -0.61 -7.08 4.43
CA ALA A 86 0.46 -7.76 3.71
C ALA A 86 0.61 -9.22 4.15
N ALA A 87 0.52 -9.50 5.45
CA ALA A 87 0.58 -10.85 6.00
C ALA A 87 -0.61 -11.71 5.53
N ALA A 88 -1.82 -11.14 5.52
CA ALA A 88 -3.01 -11.82 5.02
C ALA A 88 -2.92 -12.10 3.51
N HIS A 89 -2.47 -11.12 2.73
CA HIS A 89 -2.21 -11.30 1.30
C HIS A 89 -1.12 -12.34 1.05
N ARG A 90 -0.03 -12.31 1.82
CA ARG A 90 1.03 -13.33 1.77
C ARG A 90 0.51 -14.73 2.08
N ALA A 91 -0.37 -14.87 3.07
CA ALA A 91 -0.95 -16.16 3.45
C ALA A 91 -1.86 -16.75 2.35
N SER A 92 -2.49 -15.92 1.54
CA SER A 92 -3.31 -16.36 0.40
C SER A 92 -2.48 -16.81 -0.81
N PHE A 93 -1.21 -16.41 -0.88
CA PHE A 93 -0.31 -16.75 -1.99
C PHE A 93 0.20 -18.19 -1.84
N ARG A 94 -0.08 -19.02 -2.83
CA ARG A 94 0.28 -20.45 -2.84
C ARG A 94 1.58 -20.77 -3.58
N GLY A 95 2.20 -19.78 -4.21
CA GLY A 95 3.47 -19.94 -4.92
C GLY A 95 4.69 -19.96 -4.00
N VAL A 96 5.85 -20.30 -4.56
CA VAL A 96 7.13 -20.19 -3.87
C VAL A 96 7.54 -18.72 -3.80
N MET A 97 7.91 -18.25 -2.63
CA MET A 97 8.44 -16.91 -2.43
C MET A 97 9.91 -16.99 -2.03
N VAL A 98 10.76 -16.29 -2.75
CA VAL A 98 12.19 -16.21 -2.49
C VAL A 98 12.53 -14.79 -2.02
N GLY A 99 13.04 -14.67 -0.81
CA GLY A 99 13.53 -13.41 -0.27
C GLY A 99 15.04 -13.29 -0.49
N ILE A 100 15.49 -12.12 -0.97
CA ILE A 100 16.90 -11.81 -1.19
C ILE A 100 17.28 -10.69 -0.24
N THR A 101 18.22 -10.97 0.66
CA THR A 101 18.75 -9.99 1.61
C THR A 101 20.27 -9.79 1.41
N GLY A 102 20.80 -8.68 1.88
CA GLY A 102 22.22 -8.36 1.78
C GLY A 102 22.47 -6.85 1.74
N SER A 103 23.69 -6.41 2.00
CA SER A 103 24.10 -5.00 1.97
C SER A 103 24.16 -4.44 0.55
N SER A 104 24.57 -5.26 -0.44
CA SER A 104 24.65 -4.87 -1.85
C SER A 104 24.24 -6.02 -2.77
N GLY A 105 23.99 -5.72 -4.04
CA GLY A 105 23.70 -6.72 -5.08
C GLY A 105 22.30 -7.31 -5.08
N LYS A 106 21.40 -6.97 -4.15
CA LYS A 106 20.03 -7.51 -4.08
C LYS A 106 19.27 -7.38 -5.40
N THR A 107 19.32 -6.21 -6.01
CA THR A 107 18.64 -5.93 -7.28
C THR A 107 19.19 -6.79 -8.40
N VAL A 108 20.52 -6.89 -8.50
CA VAL A 108 21.19 -7.69 -9.54
C VAL A 108 20.82 -9.17 -9.41
N VAL A 109 20.87 -9.72 -8.19
CA VAL A 109 20.50 -11.12 -7.94
C VAL A 109 19.03 -11.37 -8.26
N LYS A 110 18.15 -10.42 -7.91
CA LYS A 110 16.72 -10.51 -8.26
C LYS A 110 16.50 -10.55 -9.77
N GLU A 111 17.16 -9.67 -10.52
CA GLU A 111 17.06 -9.64 -11.99
C GLU A 111 17.60 -10.93 -12.62
N TRP A 112 18.75 -11.44 -12.14
CA TRP A 112 19.31 -12.69 -12.64
C TRP A 112 18.42 -13.88 -12.33
N ALA A 113 17.86 -13.96 -11.12
CA ALA A 113 16.90 -15.00 -10.75
C ALA A 113 15.65 -14.95 -11.65
N ALA A 114 15.14 -13.76 -11.94
CA ALA A 114 13.99 -13.57 -12.83
C ALA A 114 14.29 -14.01 -14.27
N CYS A 115 15.49 -13.73 -14.78
CA CYS A 115 15.91 -14.15 -16.12
C CYS A 115 16.18 -15.65 -16.23
N SER A 116 16.57 -16.30 -15.12
CA SER A 116 16.96 -17.71 -15.09
C SER A 116 15.78 -18.66 -14.84
N LEU A 117 14.64 -18.16 -14.34
CA LEU A 117 13.47 -18.95 -14.03
C LEU A 117 12.44 -18.84 -15.17
N PRO A 118 11.74 -19.94 -15.50
CA PRO A 118 10.73 -19.90 -16.54
C PRO A 118 9.58 -18.95 -16.19
N SER A 119 8.87 -18.51 -17.17
CA SER A 119 7.90 -17.42 -17.35
C SER A 119 6.80 -17.18 -16.29
N ALA A 120 6.88 -17.77 -15.11
CA ALA A 120 5.90 -17.61 -14.01
C ALA A 120 6.43 -16.78 -12.83
N VAL A 121 7.57 -16.08 -12.98
CA VAL A 121 8.16 -15.29 -11.89
C VAL A 121 7.69 -13.85 -11.99
N CYS A 122 6.88 -13.43 -11.02
CA CYS A 122 6.59 -12.02 -10.81
C CYS A 122 7.68 -11.40 -9.92
N THR A 123 8.45 -10.47 -10.47
CA THR A 123 9.38 -9.68 -9.67
C THR A 123 8.75 -8.32 -9.41
N ASP A 124 8.61 -7.94 -8.15
CA ASP A 124 8.25 -6.56 -7.83
C ASP A 124 9.42 -5.64 -8.23
N ARG A 125 9.18 -4.79 -9.22
CA ARG A 125 10.14 -3.77 -9.65
C ARG A 125 10.24 -2.59 -8.68
N ARG A 126 9.33 -2.48 -7.73
CA ARG A 126 9.36 -1.45 -6.70
C ARG A 126 10.15 -1.99 -5.51
N GLN A 127 11.32 -1.44 -5.30
CA GLN A 127 12.10 -1.71 -4.10
C GLN A 127 11.27 -1.36 -2.88
N ILE A 128 10.99 -2.34 -2.04
CA ILE A 128 10.65 -2.07 -0.65
C ILE A 128 11.97 -1.57 -0.02
N GLN A 129 12.18 -0.26 -0.10
CA GLN A 129 13.27 0.36 0.63
C GLN A 129 12.89 0.37 2.10
N HIS A 130 13.62 -0.42 2.86
CA HIS A 130 13.83 -0.36 4.30
C HIS A 130 12.76 0.34 5.14
N PHE A 131 11.98 -0.45 5.83
CA PHE A 131 11.53 -0.09 7.16
C PHE A 131 12.48 -0.79 8.16
N ALA A 132 13.52 -0.08 8.58
CA ALA A 132 14.26 -0.36 9.80
C ALA A 132 13.77 0.63 10.85
#